data_8f977305c12fbfc44471d7f607086f54
#
_entry.id   8f977305c12fbfc44471d7f607086f54
#
_cell.length_a   1.000
_cell.length_b   1.000
_cell.length_c   1.000
_cell.angle_alpha   90.00
_cell.angle_beta   90.00
_cell.angle_gamma   90.00
#
_symmetry.space_group_name_H-M   'P 1'
#
loop_
_entity.id
_entity.type
_entity.pdbx_description
1 polymer ?
#
loop_
_entity_poly.entity_id
_entity_poly.type
_entity_poly.pdbx_seq_one_letter_code
_entity_poly.pdbx_strand_id
1 'polypeptide(L)'
;VGCGEGLNRGVARRAVCASLLALSLAATLGEAAAPGESWVAPLAAKTLLLDIAAVGEKRIAVGSRGHILVSSDAGATWTQSPHVPTLALLTAVTMLDEQRAWVVGHDETILRTLDGGATWEKVHESIEAQRPLLDVWFADAQRGIAIGAYSAWYTTNDGGATWAAQHFADLAAPGQAKAAEAPDEDGVPIDYHLNHIAQAGERLYIAAEAGHVYRSDDQGATWRTLPLPYDGSMYGLLPLGGDSLLVFGLRGHLFRTDDAGESWVKLPTGTVAMLTAGVRLTDTTIAIVGLSGTVLVSRDAGRSFTLHQREDRKGLAGVVAAGADALLVVGEAGIERVALP
;
A
#
# COMPACT_ATOMS: atom_id res chain seq x y z
N VAL A 1 -60.14 -76.28 44.75
CA VAL A 1 -60.56 -75.58 45.96
C VAL A 1 -59.50 -74.56 46.34
N GLY A 2 -59.86 -73.28 46.45
CA GLY A 2 -59.15 -72.28 47.21
C GLY A 2 -58.25 -71.34 46.38
N CYS A 3 -58.77 -70.29 46.04
CA CYS A 3 -58.61 -68.87 46.30
C CYS A 3 -57.29 -68.41 46.92
N GLY A 4 -56.73 -67.41 46.40
CA GLY A 4 -55.74 -66.58 47.04
C GLY A 4 -55.32 -65.39 46.14
N GLU A 5 -56.02 -64.27 46.29
CA GLU A 5 -55.68 -62.97 45.72
C GLU A 5 -54.41 -62.44 46.40
N GLY A 6 -53.54 -61.88 45.60
CA GLY A 6 -52.34 -61.15 46.10
C GLY A 6 -52.13 -59.89 45.26
N LEU A 7 -52.52 -58.74 45.81
CA LEU A 7 -52.24 -57.45 45.29
C LEU A 7 -50.72 -57.22 45.14
N ASN A 8 -50.29 -56.85 43.98
CA ASN A 8 -48.93 -56.39 43.82
C ASN A 8 -48.93 -54.92 43.29
N ARG A 9 -48.52 -54.02 44.18
CA ARG A 9 -48.39 -52.59 43.91
C ARG A 9 -47.19 -52.31 42.95
N GLY A 10 -47.49 -51.86 41.79
CA GLY A 10 -46.53 -51.46 40.79
C GLY A 10 -45.83 -50.15 41.21
N VAL A 11 -44.54 -50.23 41.40
CA VAL A 11 -43.66 -49.06 41.56
C VAL A 11 -43.30 -48.60 40.16
N ALA A 12 -43.82 -47.44 39.75
CA ALA A 12 -43.45 -46.79 38.50
C ALA A 12 -42.04 -46.22 38.60
N ARG A 13 -41.07 -46.84 37.95
CA ARG A 13 -39.73 -46.26 37.74
C ARG A 13 -39.81 -45.20 36.63
N ARG A 14 -39.69 -43.93 36.98
CA ARG A 14 -39.48 -42.84 36.02
C ARG A 14 -38.07 -42.99 35.47
N ALA A 15 -37.98 -43.32 34.19
CA ALA A 15 -36.73 -43.20 33.40
C ALA A 15 -36.47 -41.74 33.11
N VAL A 16 -35.47 -41.17 33.72
CA VAL A 16 -34.96 -39.86 33.35
C VAL A 16 -34.05 -40.05 32.13
N CYS A 17 -34.55 -39.71 30.95
CA CYS A 17 -33.69 -39.55 29.74
C CYS A 17 -32.84 -38.30 29.90
N ALA A 18 -31.59 -38.47 30.29
CA ALA A 18 -30.58 -37.41 30.18
C ALA A 18 -30.11 -37.32 28.73
N SER A 19 -30.69 -36.35 28.01
CA SER A 19 -30.21 -35.99 26.65
C SER A 19 -28.85 -35.25 26.82
N LEU A 20 -27.76 -35.95 26.60
CA LEU A 20 -26.43 -35.35 26.43
C LEU A 20 -26.43 -34.65 25.07
N LEU A 21 -26.57 -33.31 25.08
CA LEU A 21 -26.27 -32.47 23.94
C LEU A 21 -24.73 -32.44 23.80
N ALA A 22 -24.19 -33.27 22.93
CA ALA A 22 -22.81 -33.16 22.51
C ALA A 22 -22.69 -31.92 21.62
N LEU A 23 -22.22 -30.80 22.20
CA LEU A 23 -21.78 -29.64 21.43
C LEU A 23 -20.48 -30.04 20.73
N SER A 24 -20.57 -30.44 19.45
CA SER A 24 -19.41 -30.63 18.60
C SER A 24 -18.86 -29.26 18.28
N LEU A 25 -17.84 -28.85 19.05
CA LEU A 25 -16.96 -27.75 18.69
C LEU A 25 -16.12 -28.22 17.49
N ALA A 26 -16.64 -28.02 16.28
CA ALA A 26 -15.84 -28.14 15.07
C ALA A 26 -14.83 -26.98 15.08
N ALA A 27 -13.68 -27.22 15.67
CA ALA A 27 -12.50 -26.40 15.41
C ALA A 27 -12.22 -26.59 13.91
N THR A 28 -12.54 -25.61 13.09
CA THR A 28 -12.01 -25.52 11.73
C THR A 28 -10.50 -25.38 11.88
N LEU A 29 -9.79 -26.51 11.77
CA LEU A 29 -8.35 -26.48 11.56
C LEU A 29 -8.18 -25.68 10.25
N GLY A 30 -7.65 -24.47 10.35
CA GLY A 30 -7.32 -23.68 9.18
C GLY A 30 -6.42 -24.55 8.30
N GLU A 31 -6.75 -24.61 7.03
CA GLU A 31 -5.96 -25.32 6.03
C GLU A 31 -4.53 -24.76 6.10
N ALA A 32 -3.54 -25.63 6.23
CA ALA A 32 -2.15 -25.19 6.28
C ALA A 32 -1.79 -24.58 4.94
N ALA A 33 -1.20 -23.38 4.93
CA ALA A 33 -0.73 -22.74 3.72
C ALA A 33 0.25 -23.65 2.97
N ALA A 34 0.16 -23.61 1.64
CA ALA A 34 1.13 -24.33 0.80
C ALA A 34 2.54 -23.73 0.97
N PRO A 35 3.61 -24.49 0.69
CA PRO A 35 4.97 -23.95 0.71
C PRO A 35 5.09 -22.71 -0.19
N GLY A 36 5.58 -21.59 0.36
CA GLY A 36 5.71 -20.33 -0.37
C GLY A 36 4.47 -19.43 -0.35
N GLU A 37 3.38 -19.84 0.29
CA GLU A 37 2.19 -19.01 0.51
C GLU A 37 2.22 -18.32 1.89
N SER A 38 1.66 -17.12 1.96
CA SER A 38 1.42 -16.43 3.22
C SER A 38 0.36 -17.19 4.03
N TRP A 39 0.65 -17.46 5.29
CA TRP A 39 -0.32 -18.11 6.19
C TRP A 39 -1.18 -17.08 6.92
N VAL A 40 -2.41 -17.46 7.22
CA VAL A 40 -3.31 -16.62 8.01
C VAL A 40 -2.80 -16.54 9.45
N ALA A 41 -2.44 -15.33 9.88
CA ALA A 41 -1.88 -15.05 11.19
C ALA A 41 -2.86 -14.22 12.04
N PRO A 42 -3.17 -14.63 13.29
CA PRO A 42 -4.12 -13.92 14.17
C PRO A 42 -3.74 -12.45 14.42
N LEU A 43 -2.47 -12.09 14.27
CA LEU A 43 -1.96 -10.75 14.50
C LEU A 43 -1.52 -10.05 13.22
N ALA A 44 -1.91 -10.52 12.03
CA ALA A 44 -1.52 -9.92 10.76
C ALA A 44 -1.79 -8.40 10.71
N ALA A 45 -2.93 -7.94 11.24
CA ALA A 45 -3.27 -6.53 11.33
C ALA A 45 -2.41 -5.70 12.31
N LYS A 46 -1.52 -6.35 13.07
CA LYS A 46 -0.58 -5.73 14.02
C LYS A 46 0.89 -5.92 13.61
N THR A 47 1.15 -6.48 12.44
CA THR A 47 2.49 -6.61 11.88
C THR A 47 2.88 -5.36 11.10
N LEU A 48 4.15 -5.28 10.66
CA LEU A 48 4.59 -4.22 9.76
C LEU A 48 3.80 -4.27 8.45
N LEU A 49 3.11 -3.18 8.17
CA LEU A 49 2.44 -2.92 6.90
C LEU A 49 3.05 -1.68 6.26
N LEU A 50 3.21 -1.71 4.94
CA LEU A 50 3.93 -0.67 4.22
C LEU A 50 3.04 0.24 3.40
N ASP A 51 1.89 -0.27 2.91
CA ASP A 51 0.99 0.55 2.12
C ASP A 51 -0.48 0.18 2.33
N ILE A 52 -1.36 1.11 1.98
CA ILE A 52 -2.81 0.99 2.07
C ILE A 52 -3.49 1.76 0.94
N ALA A 53 -4.39 1.11 0.21
CA ALA A 53 -5.21 1.72 -0.82
C ALA A 53 -6.71 1.70 -0.44
N ALA A 54 -7.48 2.63 -1.04
CA ALA A 54 -8.89 2.84 -0.73
C ALA A 54 -9.70 3.20 -1.98
N VAL A 55 -10.80 2.47 -2.22
CA VAL A 55 -11.82 2.79 -3.23
C VAL A 55 -13.20 2.49 -2.66
N GLY A 56 -14.13 3.43 -2.73
CA GLY A 56 -15.45 3.26 -2.10
C GLY A 56 -15.32 2.94 -0.61
N GLU A 57 -15.94 1.85 -0.17
CA GLU A 57 -15.79 1.31 1.20
C GLU A 57 -14.66 0.28 1.32
N LYS A 58 -14.12 -0.19 0.20
CA LYS A 58 -13.05 -1.18 0.17
C LYS A 58 -11.70 -0.57 0.56
N ARG A 59 -10.94 -1.31 1.36
CA ARG A 59 -9.55 -0.99 1.73
C ARG A 59 -8.71 -2.26 1.59
N ILE A 60 -7.49 -2.09 1.09
CA ILE A 60 -6.49 -3.16 1.05
C ILE A 60 -5.20 -2.61 1.67
N ALA A 61 -4.62 -3.33 2.64
CA ALA A 61 -3.34 -3.01 3.23
C ALA A 61 -2.37 -4.18 3.07
N VAL A 62 -1.10 -3.88 2.80
CA VAL A 62 -0.07 -4.87 2.44
C VAL A 62 1.21 -4.67 3.25
N GLY A 63 1.99 -5.74 3.41
CA GLY A 63 3.28 -5.62 4.11
C GLY A 63 4.04 -6.92 4.27
N SER A 64 4.57 -7.14 5.47
CA SER A 64 5.49 -8.23 5.76
C SER A 64 4.88 -9.61 5.52
N ARG A 65 5.71 -10.56 5.08
CA ARG A 65 5.38 -11.99 4.92
C ARG A 65 4.21 -12.26 3.97
N GLY A 66 4.04 -11.44 2.94
CA GLY A 66 2.92 -11.58 2.01
C GLY A 66 1.55 -11.27 2.63
N HIS A 67 1.51 -10.61 3.80
CA HIS A 67 0.23 -10.25 4.40
C HIS A 67 -0.53 -9.24 3.54
N ILE A 68 -1.74 -9.61 3.17
CA ILE A 68 -2.73 -8.73 2.54
C ILE A 68 -3.97 -8.73 3.42
N LEU A 69 -4.37 -7.57 3.86
CA LEU A 69 -5.53 -7.34 4.72
C LEU A 69 -6.59 -6.58 3.95
N VAL A 70 -7.82 -7.06 3.99
CA VAL A 70 -8.96 -6.50 3.26
C VAL A 70 -10.03 -6.06 4.23
N SER A 71 -10.58 -4.88 4.02
CA SER A 71 -11.79 -4.36 4.66
C SER A 71 -12.82 -4.03 3.59
N SER A 72 -14.10 -4.27 3.88
CA SER A 72 -15.24 -3.91 3.03
C SER A 72 -16.20 -2.95 3.74
N ASP A 73 -15.78 -2.35 4.86
CA ASP A 73 -16.57 -1.49 5.73
C ASP A 73 -15.78 -0.22 6.13
N ALA A 74 -15.09 0.37 5.15
CA ALA A 74 -14.26 1.57 5.30
C ALA A 74 -13.18 1.47 6.40
N GLY A 75 -12.67 0.26 6.65
CA GLY A 75 -11.61 0.00 7.62
C GLY A 75 -12.11 -0.23 9.05
N ALA A 76 -13.41 -0.48 9.27
CA ALA A 76 -13.93 -0.80 10.59
C ALA A 76 -13.52 -2.22 11.03
N THR A 77 -13.56 -3.18 10.11
CA THR A 77 -13.09 -4.55 10.34
C THR A 77 -12.12 -4.99 9.23
N TRP A 78 -11.21 -5.92 9.58
CA TRP A 78 -10.16 -6.39 8.69
C TRP A 78 -10.09 -7.90 8.68
N THR A 79 -9.96 -8.47 7.49
CA THR A 79 -9.74 -9.90 7.27
C THR A 79 -8.47 -10.09 6.45
N GLN A 80 -7.59 -11.00 6.86
CA GLN A 80 -6.44 -11.36 6.04
C GLN A 80 -6.90 -12.21 4.85
N SER A 81 -6.43 -11.88 3.64
CA SER A 81 -6.63 -12.72 2.46
C SER A 81 -5.97 -14.08 2.68
N PRO A 82 -6.71 -15.19 2.51
CA PRO A 82 -6.10 -16.51 2.50
C PRO A 82 -5.34 -16.75 1.19
N HIS A 83 -4.42 -17.71 1.18
CA HIS A 83 -3.74 -18.19 -0.04
C HIS A 83 -3.08 -17.10 -0.89
N VAL A 84 -2.38 -16.15 -0.26
CA VAL A 84 -1.52 -15.22 -0.97
C VAL A 84 -0.24 -15.94 -1.41
N PRO A 85 0.05 -16.06 -2.73
CA PRO A 85 1.09 -16.96 -3.26
C PRO A 85 2.52 -16.40 -3.13
N THR A 86 2.84 -15.76 -2.01
CA THR A 86 4.19 -15.25 -1.70
C THR A 86 4.40 -15.04 -0.21
N LEU A 87 5.67 -15.07 0.20
CA LEU A 87 6.15 -14.63 1.53
C LEU A 87 6.98 -13.34 1.44
N ALA A 88 7.12 -12.77 0.24
CA ALA A 88 7.86 -11.54 0.03
C ALA A 88 7.28 -10.39 0.86
N LEU A 89 8.12 -9.43 1.21
CA LEU A 89 7.66 -8.15 1.76
C LEU A 89 6.95 -7.38 0.63
N LEU A 90 5.67 -7.10 0.81
CA LEU A 90 4.85 -6.32 -0.12
C LEU A 90 5.00 -4.85 0.21
N THR A 91 5.31 -4.03 -0.81
CA THR A 91 5.75 -2.63 -0.67
C THR A 91 4.66 -1.63 -1.01
N ALA A 92 3.83 -1.93 -2.03
CA ALA A 92 2.78 -1.03 -2.47
C ALA A 92 1.54 -1.78 -2.98
N VAL A 93 0.39 -1.10 -2.93
CA VAL A 93 -0.90 -1.57 -3.44
C VAL A 93 -1.62 -0.46 -4.18
N THR A 94 -2.14 -0.74 -5.38
CA THR A 94 -3.07 0.13 -6.10
C THR A 94 -4.39 -0.57 -6.35
N MET A 95 -5.48 0.19 -6.27
CA MET A 95 -6.84 -0.27 -6.56
C MET A 95 -7.42 0.58 -7.68
N LEU A 96 -7.90 -0.07 -8.75
CA LEU A 96 -8.63 0.62 -9.81
C LEU A 96 -10.11 0.78 -9.45
N ASP A 97 -10.66 -0.24 -8.79
CA ASP A 97 -12.03 -0.29 -8.27
C ASP A 97 -12.11 -1.30 -7.10
N GLU A 98 -13.31 -1.60 -6.61
CA GLU A 98 -13.51 -2.52 -5.48
C GLU A 98 -13.19 -3.99 -5.81
N GLN A 99 -13.02 -4.34 -7.09
CA GLN A 99 -12.75 -5.71 -7.54
C GLN A 99 -11.29 -5.90 -7.99
N ARG A 100 -10.69 -4.87 -8.61
CA ARG A 100 -9.37 -4.97 -9.25
C ARG A 100 -8.33 -4.21 -8.46
N ALA A 101 -7.29 -4.95 -8.06
CA ALA A 101 -6.13 -4.37 -7.39
C ALA A 101 -4.85 -5.12 -7.79
N TRP A 102 -3.74 -4.42 -7.67
CA TRP A 102 -2.39 -4.97 -7.89
C TRP A 102 -1.51 -4.61 -6.70
N VAL A 103 -0.62 -5.54 -6.37
CA VAL A 103 0.32 -5.42 -5.26
C VAL A 103 1.71 -5.74 -5.78
N VAL A 104 2.68 -4.96 -5.37
CA VAL A 104 4.09 -5.20 -5.71
C VAL A 104 4.94 -5.38 -4.45
N GLY A 105 6.14 -5.93 -4.61
CA GLY A 105 7.02 -6.17 -3.48
C GLY A 105 8.43 -6.60 -3.83
N HIS A 106 9.11 -7.17 -2.83
CA HIS A 106 10.45 -7.72 -2.98
C HIS A 106 10.46 -8.86 -4.00
N ASP A 107 11.65 -9.19 -4.51
CA ASP A 107 11.88 -10.20 -5.54
C ASP A 107 11.10 -9.93 -6.84
N GLU A 108 10.88 -8.64 -7.14
CA GLU A 108 10.06 -8.16 -8.26
C GLU A 108 8.67 -8.82 -8.30
N THR A 109 8.14 -9.19 -7.13
CA THR A 109 6.81 -9.82 -7.02
C THR A 109 5.73 -8.85 -7.48
N ILE A 110 4.84 -9.33 -8.37
CA ILE A 110 3.58 -8.65 -8.71
C ILE A 110 2.44 -9.64 -8.51
N LEU A 111 1.47 -9.22 -7.69
CA LEU A 111 0.23 -9.96 -7.47
C LEU A 111 -0.95 -9.17 -8.06
N ARG A 112 -1.98 -9.88 -8.52
CA ARG A 112 -3.21 -9.32 -9.05
C ARG A 112 -4.42 -9.98 -8.40
N THR A 113 -5.47 -9.19 -8.13
CA THR A 113 -6.81 -9.68 -7.80
C THR A 113 -7.84 -9.11 -8.75
N LEU A 114 -8.87 -9.90 -9.08
CA LEU A 114 -10.03 -9.49 -9.88
C LEU A 114 -11.35 -9.67 -9.13
N ASP A 115 -11.28 -10.04 -7.85
CA ASP A 115 -12.43 -10.36 -6.96
C ASP A 115 -12.38 -9.59 -5.63
N GLY A 116 -11.68 -8.45 -5.62
CA GLY A 116 -11.60 -7.58 -4.46
C GLY A 116 -10.73 -8.11 -3.32
N GLY A 117 -9.73 -8.94 -3.64
CA GLY A 117 -8.77 -9.47 -2.68
C GLY A 117 -9.21 -10.78 -2.03
N ALA A 118 -10.27 -11.44 -2.53
CA ALA A 118 -10.65 -12.78 -2.08
C ALA A 118 -9.61 -13.82 -2.54
N THR A 119 -9.12 -13.68 -3.78
CA THR A 119 -8.02 -14.49 -4.33
C THR A 119 -6.95 -13.61 -4.96
N TRP A 120 -5.70 -14.10 -4.97
CA TRP A 120 -4.55 -13.42 -5.54
C TRP A 120 -3.78 -14.35 -6.48
N GLU A 121 -3.44 -13.83 -7.64
CA GLU A 121 -2.60 -14.48 -8.63
C GLU A 121 -1.21 -13.82 -8.65
N LYS A 122 -0.14 -14.61 -8.58
CA LYS A 122 1.22 -14.12 -8.81
C LYS A 122 1.47 -14.10 -10.32
N VAL A 123 1.55 -12.91 -10.89
CA VAL A 123 1.69 -12.67 -12.34
C VAL A 123 3.12 -12.38 -12.75
N HIS A 124 3.97 -12.01 -11.78
CA HIS A 124 5.41 -11.81 -11.99
C HIS A 124 6.20 -12.06 -10.72
N GLU A 125 7.43 -12.54 -10.86
CA GLU A 125 8.42 -12.70 -9.81
C GLU A 125 9.82 -12.89 -10.43
N SER A 126 10.84 -12.29 -9.85
CA SER A 126 12.23 -12.50 -10.23
C SER A 126 13.14 -12.49 -8.99
N ILE A 127 13.29 -13.66 -8.36
CA ILE A 127 14.16 -13.84 -7.19
C ILE A 127 15.61 -13.54 -7.53
N GLU A 128 16.05 -13.86 -8.75
CA GLU A 128 17.42 -13.64 -9.21
C GLU A 128 17.78 -12.15 -9.33
N ALA A 129 16.80 -11.31 -9.65
CA ALA A 129 17.01 -9.86 -9.76
C ALA A 129 17.33 -9.21 -8.41
N GLN A 130 16.87 -9.78 -7.29
CA GLN A 130 17.05 -9.29 -5.91
C GLN A 130 16.68 -7.81 -5.75
N ARG A 131 15.71 -7.34 -6.53
CA ARG A 131 15.25 -5.94 -6.54
C ARG A 131 13.81 -5.87 -6.04
N PRO A 132 13.47 -4.93 -5.15
CA PRO A 132 12.08 -4.65 -4.83
C PRO A 132 11.45 -3.78 -5.94
N LEU A 133 10.22 -4.11 -6.33
CA LEU A 133 9.31 -3.12 -6.87
C LEU A 133 8.79 -2.26 -5.71
N LEU A 134 8.65 -0.96 -5.93
CA LEU A 134 8.35 0.01 -4.87
C LEU A 134 6.98 0.64 -5.02
N ASP A 135 6.46 0.72 -6.26
CA ASP A 135 5.11 1.22 -6.52
C ASP A 135 4.51 0.68 -7.82
N VAL A 136 3.18 0.76 -7.93
CA VAL A 136 2.42 0.31 -9.09
C VAL A 136 1.22 1.23 -9.35
N TRP A 137 1.05 1.63 -10.60
CA TRP A 137 -0.02 2.52 -11.05
C TRP A 137 -0.75 1.94 -12.25
N PHE A 138 -2.05 2.20 -12.36
CA PHE A 138 -2.89 1.82 -13.49
C PHE A 138 -3.65 3.02 -14.04
N ALA A 139 -3.55 3.21 -15.37
CA ALA A 139 -4.31 4.22 -16.09
C ALA A 139 -5.78 3.81 -16.26
N ASP A 140 -5.99 2.53 -16.47
CA ASP A 140 -7.29 1.91 -16.73
C ASP A 140 -7.21 0.39 -16.47
N ALA A 141 -8.23 -0.35 -16.90
CA ALA A 141 -8.30 -1.80 -16.71
C ALA A 141 -7.24 -2.62 -17.47
N GLN A 142 -6.50 -2.01 -18.39
CA GLN A 142 -5.56 -2.69 -19.28
C GLN A 142 -4.12 -2.23 -19.05
N ARG A 143 -3.90 -0.92 -18.86
CA ARG A 143 -2.57 -0.31 -18.89
C ARG A 143 -2.10 0.04 -17.48
N GLY A 144 -0.92 -0.47 -17.13
CA GLY A 144 -0.26 -0.19 -15.87
C GLY A 144 1.25 -0.10 -15.99
N ILE A 145 1.85 0.49 -14.95
CA ILE A 145 3.28 0.67 -14.79
C ILE A 145 3.65 0.22 -13.37
N ALA A 146 4.69 -0.61 -13.23
CA ALA A 146 5.31 -0.94 -11.96
C ALA A 146 6.75 -0.44 -11.97
N ILE A 147 7.17 0.21 -10.88
CA ILE A 147 8.49 0.84 -10.72
C ILE A 147 9.19 0.35 -9.47
N GLY A 148 10.52 0.46 -9.41
CA GLY A 148 11.22 0.00 -8.23
C GLY A 148 12.68 0.42 -8.14
N ALA A 149 13.40 -0.35 -7.33
CA ALA A 149 14.82 -0.13 -7.07
C ALA A 149 15.66 -0.34 -8.33
N TYR A 150 16.76 0.40 -8.41
CA TYR A 150 17.70 0.33 -9.53
C TYR A 150 17.00 0.51 -10.89
N SER A 151 16.15 1.53 -10.99
CA SER A 151 15.39 1.89 -12.18
C SER A 151 14.53 0.73 -12.75
N ALA A 152 14.12 -0.22 -11.89
CA ALA A 152 13.21 -1.29 -12.30
C ALA A 152 11.93 -0.68 -12.89
N TRP A 153 11.59 -1.11 -14.11
CA TRP A 153 10.47 -0.58 -14.86
C TRP A 153 9.77 -1.67 -15.66
N TYR A 154 8.49 -1.83 -15.40
CA TYR A 154 7.64 -2.81 -16.05
C TYR A 154 6.35 -2.15 -16.55
N THR A 155 5.87 -2.56 -17.72
CA THR A 155 4.59 -2.13 -18.27
C THR A 155 3.68 -3.30 -18.59
N THR A 156 2.38 -3.10 -18.49
CA THR A 156 1.36 -4.05 -18.93
C THR A 156 0.34 -3.36 -19.83
N ASN A 157 -0.24 -4.12 -20.78
CA ASN A 157 -1.33 -3.71 -21.65
C ASN A 157 -2.51 -4.69 -21.62
N ASP A 158 -2.51 -5.64 -20.69
CA ASP A 158 -3.50 -6.71 -20.56
C ASP A 158 -4.08 -6.84 -19.12
N GLY A 159 -4.09 -5.72 -18.39
CA GLY A 159 -4.63 -5.68 -17.04
C GLY A 159 -3.72 -6.37 -16.02
N GLY A 160 -2.42 -6.39 -16.28
CA GLY A 160 -1.42 -6.99 -15.41
C GLY A 160 -1.39 -8.51 -15.47
N ALA A 161 -1.93 -9.14 -16.53
CA ALA A 161 -1.76 -10.57 -16.75
C ALA A 161 -0.32 -10.91 -17.14
N THR A 162 0.31 -10.03 -17.93
CA THR A 162 1.74 -10.11 -18.28
C THR A 162 2.42 -8.74 -18.12
N TRP A 163 3.72 -8.77 -17.85
CA TRP A 163 4.53 -7.58 -17.63
C TRP A 163 5.78 -7.61 -18.49
N ALA A 164 6.07 -6.50 -19.17
CA ALA A 164 7.24 -6.33 -20.03
C ALA A 164 8.25 -5.40 -19.35
N ALA A 165 9.46 -5.88 -19.12
CA ALA A 165 10.56 -5.07 -18.61
C ALA A 165 11.05 -4.09 -19.69
N GLN A 166 11.37 -2.87 -19.28
CA GLN A 166 12.02 -1.84 -20.10
C GLN A 166 13.12 -1.17 -19.31
N HIS A 167 14.02 -0.49 -20.00
CA HIS A 167 15.05 0.31 -19.33
C HIS A 167 14.56 1.75 -19.19
N PHE A 168 14.41 2.25 -17.96
CA PHE A 168 13.85 3.58 -17.71
C PHE A 168 14.63 4.71 -18.41
N ALA A 169 15.97 4.60 -18.46
CA ALA A 169 16.79 5.60 -19.16
C ALA A 169 16.48 5.72 -20.66
N ASP A 170 15.92 4.69 -21.29
CA ASP A 170 15.53 4.73 -22.72
C ASP A 170 14.22 5.50 -22.94
N LEU A 171 13.50 5.83 -21.85
CA LEU A 171 12.26 6.60 -21.86
C LEU A 171 12.49 8.11 -21.72
N ALA A 172 13.74 8.58 -21.76
CA ALA A 172 14.04 10.01 -21.70
C ALA A 172 13.38 10.79 -22.84
N ALA A 173 12.71 11.90 -22.51
CA ALA A 173 12.06 12.76 -23.50
C ALA A 173 13.09 13.35 -24.48
N PRO A 174 12.71 13.62 -25.76
CA PRO A 174 13.61 14.20 -26.74
C PRO A 174 14.24 15.51 -26.24
N GLY A 175 15.55 15.64 -26.40
CA GLY A 175 16.30 16.83 -25.96
C GLY A 175 16.65 16.87 -24.46
N GLN A 176 16.16 15.95 -23.67
CA GLN A 176 16.65 15.71 -22.32
C GLN A 176 17.96 14.90 -22.43
N ALA A 177 18.98 15.29 -21.67
CA ALA A 177 20.08 14.38 -21.44
C ALA A 177 19.49 13.07 -20.89
N LYS A 178 19.93 11.92 -21.44
CA LYS A 178 19.60 10.65 -20.78
C LYS A 178 19.84 10.88 -19.30
N ALA A 179 18.88 10.48 -18.47
CA ALA A 179 18.99 10.58 -17.02
C ALA A 179 20.13 9.71 -16.45
N ALA A 180 21.10 9.35 -17.26
CA ALA A 180 22.40 8.87 -16.88
C ALA A 180 23.18 10.12 -16.41
N GLU A 181 23.18 10.37 -15.12
CA GLU A 181 24.28 11.12 -14.52
C GLU A 181 25.61 10.52 -15.00
N ALA A 182 26.65 11.34 -14.93
CA ALA A 182 27.98 10.85 -15.21
C ALA A 182 28.17 9.51 -14.50
N PRO A 183 28.65 8.47 -15.20
CA PRO A 183 28.88 7.17 -14.60
C PRO A 183 29.68 7.37 -13.31
N ASP A 184 29.53 6.46 -12.35
CA ASP A 184 30.33 6.46 -11.13
C ASP A 184 31.84 6.40 -11.48
N GLU A 185 32.70 6.45 -10.46
CA GLU A 185 34.17 6.42 -10.65
C GLU A 185 34.65 5.18 -11.42
N ASP A 186 33.83 4.12 -11.46
CA ASP A 186 34.09 2.86 -12.17
C ASP A 186 33.47 2.82 -13.59
N GLY A 187 32.76 3.88 -14.00
CA GLY A 187 32.14 3.98 -15.32
C GLY A 187 30.78 3.26 -15.44
N VAL A 188 30.17 2.86 -14.32
CA VAL A 188 28.88 2.19 -14.26
C VAL A 188 27.76 3.22 -14.24
N PRO A 189 26.71 3.13 -15.10
CA PRO A 189 25.53 3.98 -15.01
C PRO A 189 24.89 3.89 -13.63
N ILE A 190 24.54 5.04 -13.05
CA ILE A 190 23.83 5.09 -11.76
C ILE A 190 22.34 4.90 -12.03
N ASP A 191 21.78 3.81 -11.55
CA ASP A 191 20.36 3.51 -11.61
C ASP A 191 19.68 3.90 -10.29
N TYR A 192 18.93 5.02 -10.28
CA TYR A 192 18.23 5.51 -9.10
C TYR A 192 16.99 4.68 -8.79
N HIS A 193 16.65 4.57 -7.50
CA HIS A 193 15.38 4.00 -7.09
C HIS A 193 14.23 4.92 -7.50
N LEU A 194 13.23 4.37 -8.20
CA LEU A 194 11.97 5.01 -8.52
C LEU A 194 10.99 4.68 -7.40
N ASN A 195 10.72 5.64 -6.50
CA ASN A 195 10.09 5.36 -5.21
C ASN A 195 8.56 5.41 -5.23
N HIS A 196 7.97 6.34 -6.01
CA HIS A 196 6.52 6.52 -6.03
C HIS A 196 6.08 7.13 -7.36
N ILE A 197 4.98 6.63 -7.94
CA ILE A 197 4.37 7.14 -9.16
C ILE A 197 2.95 7.65 -8.87
N ALA A 198 2.62 8.87 -9.34
CA ALA A 198 1.31 9.46 -9.14
C ALA A 198 0.82 10.19 -10.40
N GLN A 199 -0.50 10.17 -10.60
CA GLN A 199 -1.14 10.91 -11.68
C GLN A 199 -1.71 12.25 -11.18
N ALA A 200 -1.41 13.34 -11.89
CA ALA A 200 -1.99 14.66 -11.67
C ALA A 200 -2.57 15.19 -12.99
N GLY A 201 -3.89 15.14 -13.11
CA GLY A 201 -4.57 15.41 -14.38
C GLY A 201 -4.19 14.38 -15.45
N GLU A 202 -3.66 14.83 -16.57
CA GLU A 202 -3.20 13.96 -17.67
C GLU A 202 -1.72 13.56 -17.54
N ARG A 203 -1.00 14.13 -16.57
CA ARG A 203 0.43 13.92 -16.38
C ARG A 203 0.71 12.85 -15.32
N LEU A 204 1.81 12.13 -15.51
CA LEU A 204 2.40 11.26 -14.51
C LEU A 204 3.65 11.91 -13.91
N TYR A 205 3.89 11.62 -12.64
CA TYR A 205 5.07 12.06 -11.92
C TYR A 205 5.69 10.88 -11.18
N ILE A 206 7.03 10.88 -11.07
CA ILE A 206 7.76 9.92 -10.26
C ILE A 206 8.63 10.69 -9.27
N ALA A 207 8.52 10.33 -7.97
CA ALA A 207 9.50 10.70 -6.95
C ALA A 207 10.58 9.62 -6.90
N ALA A 208 11.84 10.04 -6.90
CA ALA A 208 12.97 9.13 -6.96
C ALA A 208 14.11 9.54 -6.01
N GLU A 209 15.21 8.77 -6.04
CA GLU A 209 16.42 9.07 -5.28
C GLU A 209 17.15 10.29 -5.80
N ALA A 210 18.12 10.78 -4.98
CA ALA A 210 19.07 11.83 -5.30
C ALA A 210 18.41 13.12 -5.82
N GLY A 211 17.21 13.47 -5.30
CA GLY A 211 16.50 14.68 -5.69
C GLY A 211 15.80 14.61 -7.04
N HIS A 212 15.76 13.43 -7.66
CA HIS A 212 15.09 13.28 -8.93
C HIS A 212 13.58 13.26 -8.76
N VAL A 213 12.91 14.10 -9.54
CA VAL A 213 11.47 14.06 -9.81
C VAL A 213 11.31 14.04 -11.32
N TYR A 214 10.56 13.08 -11.83
CA TYR A 214 10.30 12.97 -13.25
C TYR A 214 8.85 13.30 -13.58
N ARG A 215 8.60 13.81 -14.78
CA ARG A 215 7.26 14.05 -15.33
C ARG A 215 7.13 13.46 -16.72
N SER A 216 5.99 12.84 -16.98
CA SER A 216 5.54 12.43 -18.29
C SER A 216 4.28 13.22 -18.67
N ASP A 217 4.23 13.73 -19.89
CA ASP A 217 3.08 14.41 -20.48
C ASP A 217 2.34 13.51 -21.49
N ASP A 218 2.78 12.25 -21.65
CA ASP A 218 2.30 11.28 -22.66
C ASP A 218 1.98 9.90 -22.07
N GLN A 219 1.44 9.88 -20.84
CA GLN A 219 0.98 8.67 -20.14
C GLN A 219 2.11 7.64 -19.89
N GLY A 220 3.33 8.10 -19.65
CA GLY A 220 4.48 7.27 -19.31
C GLY A 220 5.33 6.82 -20.50
N ALA A 221 5.01 7.26 -21.73
CA ALA A 221 5.81 6.90 -22.90
C ALA A 221 7.19 7.59 -22.90
N THR A 222 7.26 8.85 -22.48
CA THR A 222 8.52 9.56 -22.27
C THR A 222 8.55 10.36 -20.96
N TRP A 223 9.74 10.58 -20.42
CA TRP A 223 9.96 11.21 -19.13
C TRP A 223 10.99 12.31 -19.20
N ARG A 224 10.73 13.42 -18.50
CA ARG A 224 11.70 14.51 -18.30
C ARG A 224 11.98 14.72 -16.82
N THR A 225 13.23 15.07 -16.50
CA THR A 225 13.62 15.43 -15.12
C THR A 225 13.14 16.85 -14.80
N LEU A 226 12.59 17.05 -13.61
CA LEU A 226 12.18 18.34 -13.08
C LEU A 226 13.27 18.95 -12.17
N PRO A 227 13.40 20.29 -12.12
CA PRO A 227 14.47 20.98 -11.40
C PRO A 227 14.17 21.10 -9.90
N LEU A 228 14.13 20.01 -9.14
CA LEU A 228 13.94 20.07 -7.69
C LEU A 228 15.20 20.64 -7.00
N PRO A 229 15.11 21.69 -6.14
CA PRO A 229 16.28 22.28 -5.49
C PRO A 229 16.70 21.49 -4.22
N TYR A 230 16.96 20.19 -4.37
CA TYR A 230 17.33 19.26 -3.30
C TYR A 230 17.90 17.96 -3.87
N ASP A 231 18.99 17.45 -3.28
CA ASP A 231 19.71 16.28 -3.76
C ASP A 231 19.40 15.00 -2.97
N GLY A 232 18.44 15.03 -2.04
CA GLY A 232 18.05 13.87 -1.24
C GLY A 232 16.83 13.17 -1.80
N SER A 233 16.66 11.90 -1.46
CA SER A 233 15.58 11.04 -1.96
C SER A 233 14.20 11.54 -1.58
N MET A 234 13.29 11.52 -2.56
CA MET A 234 11.87 11.79 -2.40
C MET A 234 11.09 10.48 -2.41
N TYR A 235 10.14 10.32 -1.47
CA TYR A 235 9.41 9.06 -1.26
C TYR A 235 7.93 9.15 -1.55
N GLY A 236 7.38 10.34 -1.71
CA GLY A 236 5.97 10.48 -2.02
C GLY A 236 5.65 11.73 -2.84
N LEU A 237 4.57 11.62 -3.59
CA LEU A 237 3.94 12.66 -4.38
C LEU A 237 2.47 12.73 -3.96
N LEU A 238 1.93 13.95 -3.84
CA LEU A 238 0.50 14.13 -3.59
C LEU A 238 -0.05 15.20 -4.53
N PRO A 239 -0.81 14.79 -5.58
CA PRO A 239 -1.52 15.71 -6.46
C PRO A 239 -2.58 16.52 -5.70
N LEU A 240 -2.61 17.84 -5.93
CA LEU A 240 -3.57 18.76 -5.28
C LEU A 240 -4.68 19.22 -6.24
N GLY A 241 -4.53 18.91 -7.52
CA GLY A 241 -5.42 19.30 -8.61
C GLY A 241 -4.80 20.40 -9.50
N GLY A 242 -5.18 20.41 -10.77
CA GLY A 242 -4.56 21.25 -11.79
C GLY A 242 -3.07 20.96 -11.91
N ASP A 243 -2.25 22.02 -11.89
CA ASP A 243 -0.80 21.94 -11.98
C ASP A 243 -0.10 21.90 -10.60
N SER A 244 -0.90 21.77 -9.52
CA SER A 244 -0.36 21.78 -8.16
C SER A 244 -0.12 20.38 -7.63
N LEU A 245 1.05 20.15 -7.03
CA LEU A 245 1.39 18.92 -6.31
C LEU A 245 2.41 19.17 -5.20
N LEU A 246 2.46 18.25 -4.25
CA LEU A 246 3.50 18.16 -3.23
C LEU A 246 4.43 17.01 -3.55
N VAL A 247 5.72 17.18 -3.25
CA VAL A 247 6.71 16.11 -3.21
C VAL A 247 7.42 16.14 -1.85
N PHE A 248 7.60 14.98 -1.24
CA PHE A 248 8.14 14.88 0.11
C PHE A 248 9.00 13.63 0.30
N GLY A 249 9.89 13.65 1.30
CA GLY A 249 10.78 12.52 1.50
C GLY A 249 11.77 12.67 2.65
N LEU A 250 13.03 12.39 2.33
CA LEU A 250 14.11 12.28 3.28
C LEU A 250 14.31 13.55 4.09
N ARG A 251 14.67 13.40 5.38
CA ARG A 251 14.95 14.48 6.33
C ARG A 251 13.83 15.50 6.48
N GLY A 252 12.56 15.08 6.30
CA GLY A 252 11.39 15.92 6.47
C GLY A 252 11.24 16.99 5.38
N HIS A 253 11.93 16.87 4.25
CA HIS A 253 11.81 17.81 3.16
C HIS A 253 10.46 17.65 2.47
N LEU A 254 9.82 18.79 2.23
CA LEU A 254 8.54 18.93 1.57
C LEU A 254 8.62 20.12 0.62
N PHE A 255 8.26 19.91 -0.63
CA PHE A 255 8.20 20.94 -1.65
C PHE A 255 6.82 20.98 -2.29
N ARG A 256 6.42 22.17 -2.70
CA ARG A 256 5.19 22.42 -3.45
C ARG A 256 5.53 23.05 -4.79
N THR A 257 4.84 22.62 -5.83
CA THR A 257 4.74 23.32 -7.10
C THR A 257 3.29 23.72 -7.36
N ASP A 258 3.08 24.80 -8.10
CA ASP A 258 1.78 25.25 -8.63
C ASP A 258 1.85 25.44 -10.16
N ASP A 259 2.94 25.00 -10.81
CA ASP A 259 3.24 25.12 -12.23
C ASP A 259 3.71 23.79 -12.87
N ALA A 260 3.13 22.69 -12.40
CA ALA A 260 3.42 21.34 -12.89
C ALA A 260 4.90 20.91 -12.76
N GLY A 261 5.64 21.47 -11.77
CA GLY A 261 7.01 21.12 -11.46
C GLY A 261 8.08 21.96 -12.16
N GLU A 262 7.70 23.06 -12.82
CA GLU A 262 8.69 23.98 -13.42
C GLU A 262 9.43 24.79 -12.34
N SER A 263 8.76 25.07 -11.22
CA SER A 263 9.37 25.65 -10.02
C SER A 263 8.86 25.04 -8.73
N TRP A 264 9.66 25.15 -7.66
CA TRP A 264 9.38 24.52 -6.38
C TRP A 264 9.57 25.47 -5.21
N VAL A 265 8.64 25.46 -4.29
CA VAL A 265 8.73 26.17 -3.01
C VAL A 265 8.91 25.16 -1.90
N LYS A 266 10.00 25.28 -1.13
CA LYS A 266 10.23 24.47 0.07
C LYS A 266 9.32 24.93 1.18
N LEU A 267 8.59 23.99 1.80
CA LEU A 267 7.70 24.23 2.92
C LEU A 267 8.35 23.76 4.23
N PRO A 268 8.26 24.55 5.32
CA PRO A 268 8.75 24.15 6.63
C PRO A 268 7.86 23.05 7.21
N THR A 269 8.45 21.97 7.74
CA THR A 269 7.74 20.82 8.32
C THR A 269 7.93 20.70 9.83
N GLY A 270 8.97 21.34 10.39
CA GLY A 270 9.32 21.24 11.81
C GLY A 270 9.90 19.87 12.23
N THR A 271 10.17 18.97 11.28
CA THR A 271 10.72 17.64 11.52
C THR A 271 11.88 17.31 10.60
N VAL A 272 12.73 16.39 11.02
CA VAL A 272 13.75 15.74 10.19
C VAL A 272 13.44 14.26 9.93
N ALA A 273 12.29 13.79 10.38
CA ALA A 273 11.83 12.43 10.08
C ALA A 273 11.50 12.29 8.60
N MET A 274 11.78 11.13 8.03
CA MET A 274 11.37 10.81 6.65
C MET A 274 9.85 10.86 6.52
N LEU A 275 9.35 11.54 5.51
CA LEU A 275 7.95 11.59 5.12
C LEU A 275 7.69 10.48 4.09
N THR A 276 6.62 9.70 4.29
CA THR A 276 6.41 8.43 3.58
C THR A 276 5.17 8.45 2.69
N ALA A 277 4.05 8.98 3.17
CA ALA A 277 2.79 8.97 2.43
C ALA A 277 1.97 10.22 2.73
N GLY A 278 1.07 10.56 1.81
CA GLY A 278 0.19 11.70 1.95
C GLY A 278 -1.22 11.43 1.46
N VAL A 279 -2.22 12.09 2.06
CA VAL A 279 -3.62 11.97 1.66
C VAL A 279 -4.31 13.31 1.70
N ARG A 280 -5.17 13.55 0.72
CA ARG A 280 -6.09 14.69 0.69
C ARG A 280 -7.45 14.24 1.25
N LEU A 281 -7.88 14.84 2.37
CA LEU A 281 -9.15 14.53 3.01
C LEU A 281 -10.28 15.38 2.44
N THR A 282 -9.99 16.66 2.21
CA THR A 282 -10.91 17.65 1.62
C THR A 282 -10.14 18.57 0.67
N ASP A 283 -10.80 19.52 0.05
CA ASP A 283 -10.14 20.50 -0.82
C ASP A 283 -9.07 21.33 -0.12
N THR A 284 -9.20 21.52 1.20
CA THR A 284 -8.25 22.30 2.00
C THR A 284 -7.45 21.49 3.00
N THR A 285 -7.92 20.30 3.37
CA THR A 285 -7.31 19.48 4.42
C THR A 285 -6.47 18.36 3.83
N ILE A 286 -5.19 18.34 4.19
CA ILE A 286 -4.19 17.37 3.74
C ILE A 286 -3.46 16.83 4.96
N ALA A 287 -3.17 15.53 4.97
CA ALA A 287 -2.27 14.92 5.94
C ALA A 287 -1.09 14.27 5.21
N ILE A 288 0.12 14.42 5.77
CA ILE A 288 1.33 13.70 5.37
C ILE A 288 1.84 12.97 6.61
N VAL A 289 2.16 11.70 6.45
CA VAL A 289 2.69 10.86 7.53
C VAL A 289 4.14 10.48 7.28
N GLY A 290 4.82 10.00 8.33
CA GLY A 290 6.21 9.61 8.22
C GLY A 290 6.74 8.82 9.41
N LEU A 291 8.03 8.57 9.37
CA LEU A 291 8.72 7.85 10.44
C LEU A 291 8.65 8.60 11.77
N SER A 292 8.96 7.89 12.85
CA SER A 292 8.94 8.41 14.21
C SER A 292 7.58 8.97 14.65
N GLY A 293 6.47 8.44 14.10
CA GLY A 293 5.11 8.88 14.42
C GLY A 293 4.77 10.30 13.96
N THR A 294 5.40 10.74 12.88
CA THR A 294 5.18 12.09 12.32
C THR A 294 3.84 12.16 11.60
N VAL A 295 3.05 13.19 11.90
CA VAL A 295 1.83 13.57 11.17
C VAL A 295 1.88 15.08 10.90
N LEU A 296 1.92 15.48 9.66
CA LEU A 296 1.81 16.86 9.22
C LEU A 296 0.38 17.12 8.74
N VAL A 297 -0.25 18.18 9.21
CA VAL A 297 -1.61 18.55 8.79
C VAL A 297 -1.60 19.94 8.18
N SER A 298 -2.15 20.06 6.98
CA SER A 298 -2.48 21.32 6.33
C SER A 298 -3.98 21.51 6.36
N ARG A 299 -4.43 22.78 6.53
CA ARG A 299 -5.84 23.18 6.43
C ARG A 299 -6.05 24.30 5.41
N ASP A 300 -5.01 24.58 4.60
CA ASP A 300 -4.95 25.66 3.62
C ASP A 300 -4.56 25.16 2.20
N ALA A 301 -5.00 23.94 1.87
CA ALA A 301 -4.71 23.27 0.61
C ALA A 301 -3.21 23.06 0.35
N GLY A 302 -2.45 22.72 1.41
CA GLY A 302 -1.03 22.35 1.30
C GLY A 302 -0.07 23.56 1.17
N ARG A 303 -0.48 24.76 1.60
CA ARG A 303 0.40 25.93 1.62
C ARG A 303 1.23 26.02 2.89
N SER A 304 0.71 25.53 4.00
CA SER A 304 1.44 25.38 5.25
C SER A 304 1.05 24.09 5.97
N PHE A 305 1.93 23.63 6.87
CA PHE A 305 1.74 22.41 7.64
C PHE A 305 2.04 22.62 9.12
N THR A 306 1.23 21.99 9.97
CA THR A 306 1.47 21.89 11.42
C THR A 306 1.95 20.47 11.73
N LEU A 307 3.03 20.36 12.49
CA LEU A 307 3.56 19.09 12.95
C LEU A 307 2.81 18.61 14.19
N HIS A 308 2.35 17.39 14.12
CA HIS A 308 1.84 16.60 15.25
C HIS A 308 2.69 15.35 15.39
N GLN A 309 3.20 15.13 16.59
CA GLN A 309 4.07 13.99 16.89
C GLN A 309 3.31 13.01 17.77
N ARG A 310 3.13 11.78 17.29
CA ARG A 310 2.51 10.72 18.09
C ARG A 310 3.39 10.36 19.29
N GLU A 311 2.75 10.03 20.41
CA GLU A 311 3.46 9.67 21.65
C GLU A 311 4.24 8.36 21.53
N ASP A 312 3.70 7.38 20.80
CA ASP A 312 4.31 6.06 20.62
C ASP A 312 5.52 6.06 19.68
N ARG A 313 5.73 7.15 18.93
CA ARG A 313 6.85 7.34 17.98
C ARG A 313 7.01 6.23 16.93
N LYS A 314 6.01 5.37 16.74
CA LYS A 314 6.06 4.32 15.72
C LYS A 314 5.98 4.90 14.32
N GLY A 315 6.80 4.37 13.42
CA GLY A 315 6.84 4.79 12.03
C GLY A 315 5.53 4.49 11.32
N LEU A 316 5.07 5.48 10.56
CA LEU A 316 3.92 5.37 9.65
C LEU A 316 4.46 5.24 8.23
N ALA A 317 3.90 4.32 7.45
CA ALA A 317 4.34 4.02 6.09
C ALA A 317 3.30 4.44 5.04
N GLY A 318 2.02 4.16 5.28
CA GLY A 318 0.91 4.49 4.38
C GLY A 318 -0.25 5.16 5.10
N VAL A 319 -1.09 5.89 4.35
CA VAL A 319 -2.25 6.60 4.89
C VAL A 319 -3.37 6.75 3.86
N VAL A 320 -4.61 6.54 4.31
CA VAL A 320 -5.82 6.90 3.55
C VAL A 320 -6.81 7.63 4.44
N ALA A 321 -7.73 8.38 3.83
CA ALA A 321 -8.79 9.05 4.56
C ALA A 321 -9.79 8.05 5.18
N ALA A 322 -10.21 8.33 6.41
CA ALA A 322 -11.26 7.60 7.14
C ALA A 322 -12.43 8.54 7.49
N GLY A 323 -12.82 9.36 6.54
CA GLY A 323 -13.73 10.49 6.71
C GLY A 323 -12.98 11.82 6.63
N ALA A 324 -13.65 12.93 6.96
CA ALA A 324 -13.07 14.26 6.87
C ALA A 324 -12.13 14.61 8.05
N ASP A 325 -12.22 13.86 9.13
CA ASP A 325 -11.59 14.14 10.43
C ASP A 325 -10.79 12.98 11.02
N ALA A 326 -10.58 11.92 10.23
CA ALA A 326 -9.82 10.75 10.65
C ALA A 326 -8.98 10.15 9.52
N LEU A 327 -7.94 9.47 9.90
CA LEU A 327 -7.00 8.75 9.04
C LEU A 327 -7.04 7.25 9.37
N LEU A 328 -6.92 6.40 8.37
CA LEU A 328 -6.40 5.05 8.52
C LEU A 328 -4.93 5.08 8.15
N VAL A 329 -4.08 4.70 9.07
CA VAL A 329 -2.63 4.64 8.89
C VAL A 329 -2.13 3.21 9.02
N VAL A 330 -1.08 2.89 8.28
CA VAL A 330 -0.36 1.63 8.40
C VAL A 330 1.13 1.90 8.66
N GLY A 331 1.79 0.97 9.32
CA GLY A 331 3.21 1.11 9.64
C GLY A 331 3.69 0.02 10.61
N GLU A 332 4.62 0.36 11.48
CA GLU A 332 5.22 -0.55 12.46
C GLU A 332 4.20 -1.14 13.45
N ALA A 333 3.12 -0.42 13.75
CA ALA A 333 2.05 -0.88 14.65
C ALA A 333 0.95 -1.70 13.95
N GLY A 334 1.07 -1.90 12.62
CA GLY A 334 -0.01 -2.45 11.79
C GLY A 334 -0.99 -1.37 11.37
N ILE A 335 -2.30 -1.69 11.36
CA ILE A 335 -3.36 -0.78 10.97
C ILE A 335 -3.92 -0.06 12.18
N GLU A 336 -4.06 1.26 12.09
CA GLU A 336 -4.66 2.08 13.14
C GLU A 336 -5.59 3.14 12.53
N ARG A 337 -6.71 3.39 13.24
CA ARG A 337 -7.55 4.56 12.97
C ARG A 337 -7.15 5.69 13.91
N VAL A 338 -6.80 6.84 13.38
CA VAL A 338 -6.31 8.00 14.12
C VAL A 338 -7.20 9.20 13.80
N ALA A 339 -7.66 9.91 14.84
CA ALA A 339 -8.32 11.20 14.64
C ALA A 339 -7.32 12.19 14.01
N LEU A 340 -7.80 13.03 13.11
CA LEU A 340 -6.99 14.11 12.56
C LEU A 340 -6.74 15.14 13.67
N PRO A 341 -5.49 15.50 13.97
CA PRO A 341 -5.17 16.45 15.04
C PRO A 341 -5.67 17.87 14.79
#